data_ed08a2200e9ce3e6f29faadf6291c478
#
_entry.id   ed08a2200e9ce3e6f29faadf6291c478
#
_cell.length_a   1.000
_cell.length_b   1.000
_cell.length_c   1.000
_cell.angle_alpha   90.00
_cell.angle_beta   90.00
_cell.angle_gamma   90.00
#
_symmetry.space_group_name_H-M   'P 1'
#
loop_
_entity.id
_entity.type
_entity.pdbx_description
1 polymer ?
#
loop_
_entity_poly.entity_id
_entity_poly.type
_entity_poly.pdbx_seq_one_letter_code
_entity_poly.pdbx_strand_id
1 'polypeptide(L)'
;VFRVYAGADNKPAAYSKDNKPYQPKYVAEVSLQGYQDKDYAMTIGFPGSTDRYLCSWGVQQRIEDSNKPRIEVRGIKQAIWKDAMLASDEVRIKYASKYAGSSNYWKNSIGMNKGLANLKVIDRKRQEEAAFASWVAQDAKRKEVYGDVLNLLEKGYTSSSEYKKISTYLGEAFLSGAEIVKLARMIQSVDVKGSTPEEIDIFLEDNIKSFFKDYDASLDRKVLAAMMKIVKERVPAENLPDIYKTVDKKYKGDYEKYAADVFKKT
;
A
#
# COMPACT_ATOMS: atom_id res chain seq x y z
N VAL A 1 -16.26 -19.95 -1.73
CA VAL A 1 -16.29 -21.04 -2.73
C VAL A 1 -16.98 -20.52 -3.98
N PHE A 2 -16.32 -20.66 -5.15
CA PHE A 2 -16.91 -20.32 -6.44
C PHE A 2 -17.32 -21.59 -7.18
N ARG A 3 -18.44 -21.51 -7.90
CA ARG A 3 -18.85 -22.53 -8.84
C ARG A 3 -18.92 -21.88 -10.23
N VAL A 4 -18.14 -22.42 -11.18
CA VAL A 4 -18.13 -21.99 -12.57
C VAL A 4 -19.15 -22.78 -13.36
N TYR A 5 -19.90 -22.12 -14.22
CA TYR A 5 -20.88 -22.76 -15.11
C TYR A 5 -20.41 -22.61 -16.58
N ALA A 6 -20.73 -23.59 -17.39
CA ALA A 6 -20.39 -23.68 -18.80
C ALA A 6 -21.59 -24.12 -19.63
N GLY A 7 -21.49 -24.03 -20.95
CA GLY A 7 -22.48 -24.57 -21.85
C GLY A 7 -22.65 -26.11 -21.74
N ALA A 8 -23.65 -26.66 -22.36
CA ALA A 8 -23.93 -28.11 -22.34
C ALA A 8 -22.76 -28.96 -22.86
N ASP A 9 -21.89 -28.38 -23.71
CA ASP A 9 -20.67 -28.97 -24.24
C ASP A 9 -19.43 -28.73 -23.39
N ASN A 10 -19.61 -28.21 -22.16
CA ASN A 10 -18.54 -27.87 -21.22
C ASN A 10 -17.58 -26.78 -21.71
N LYS A 11 -17.99 -25.93 -22.67
CA LYS A 11 -17.21 -24.79 -23.16
C LYS A 11 -17.71 -23.47 -22.59
N PRO A 12 -16.88 -22.41 -22.64
CA PRO A 12 -17.33 -21.07 -22.29
C PRO A 12 -18.61 -20.68 -23.03
N ALA A 13 -19.60 -20.18 -22.31
CA ALA A 13 -20.90 -19.78 -22.84
C ALA A 13 -21.37 -18.48 -22.19
N ALA A 14 -22.23 -17.72 -22.89
CA ALA A 14 -22.95 -16.61 -22.28
C ALA A 14 -23.88 -17.11 -21.18
N TYR A 15 -24.32 -16.22 -20.28
CA TYR A 15 -25.21 -16.59 -19.22
C TYR A 15 -26.52 -17.20 -19.75
N SER A 16 -26.85 -18.39 -19.26
CA SER A 16 -28.13 -19.05 -19.47
C SER A 16 -28.51 -19.86 -18.23
N LYS A 17 -29.81 -19.99 -17.96
CA LYS A 17 -30.30 -20.85 -16.89
C LYS A 17 -30.04 -22.35 -17.15
N ASP A 18 -29.78 -22.70 -18.42
CA ASP A 18 -29.50 -24.08 -18.87
C ASP A 18 -28.02 -24.45 -18.75
N ASN A 19 -27.15 -23.48 -18.41
CA ASN A 19 -25.74 -23.75 -18.17
C ASN A 19 -25.54 -24.73 -17.03
N LYS A 20 -24.57 -25.63 -17.22
CA LYS A 20 -24.24 -26.69 -16.25
C LYS A 20 -22.95 -26.36 -15.51
N PRO A 21 -22.76 -26.91 -14.29
CA PRO A 21 -21.47 -26.78 -13.61
C PRO A 21 -20.33 -27.28 -14.50
N TYR A 22 -19.30 -26.45 -14.65
CA TYR A 22 -18.11 -26.80 -15.43
C TYR A 22 -17.43 -28.05 -14.86
N GLN A 23 -17.10 -28.98 -15.73
CA GLN A 23 -16.38 -30.20 -15.40
C GLN A 23 -14.92 -30.09 -15.85
N PRO A 24 -13.96 -29.82 -14.95
CA PRO A 24 -12.56 -29.74 -15.33
C PRO A 24 -12.01 -31.11 -15.73
N LYS A 25 -11.09 -31.14 -16.70
CA LYS A 25 -10.39 -32.36 -17.13
C LYS A 25 -9.48 -32.92 -16.04
N TYR A 26 -9.01 -32.04 -15.16
CA TYR A 26 -8.13 -32.39 -14.03
C TYR A 26 -8.53 -31.57 -12.83
N VAL A 27 -8.55 -32.20 -11.67
CA VAL A 27 -8.78 -31.56 -10.37
C VAL A 27 -7.50 -31.73 -9.56
N ALA A 28 -6.91 -30.63 -9.11
CA ALA A 28 -5.77 -30.68 -8.22
C ALA A 28 -6.20 -31.23 -6.85
N GLU A 29 -5.51 -32.23 -6.37
CA GLU A 29 -5.74 -32.81 -5.05
C GLU A 29 -5.27 -31.82 -3.96
N VAL A 30 -6.06 -31.71 -2.91
CA VAL A 30 -5.72 -30.91 -1.73
C VAL A 30 -5.15 -31.83 -0.66
N SER A 31 -3.86 -31.75 -0.39
CA SER A 31 -3.23 -32.48 0.70
C SER A 31 -3.58 -31.83 2.05
N LEU A 32 -4.04 -32.63 2.99
CA LEU A 32 -4.26 -32.25 4.39
C LEU A 32 -3.11 -32.63 5.32
N GLN A 33 -2.00 -33.16 4.77
CA GLN A 33 -0.83 -33.55 5.57
C GLN A 33 -0.08 -32.34 6.16
N GLY A 34 -0.33 -31.13 5.63
CA GLY A 34 0.39 -29.93 6.01
C GLY A 34 1.80 -29.87 5.40
N TYR A 35 2.68 -29.08 6.00
CA TYR A 35 4.08 -28.90 5.58
C TYR A 35 4.95 -28.71 6.83
N GLN A 36 6.22 -29.04 6.70
CA GLN A 36 7.23 -28.85 7.74
C GLN A 36 8.16 -27.70 7.39
N ASP A 37 8.91 -27.19 8.38
CA ASP A 37 9.98 -26.23 8.12
C ASP A 37 11.02 -26.85 7.19
N LYS A 38 11.38 -26.11 6.12
CA LYS A 38 12.29 -26.54 5.03
C LYS A 38 11.69 -27.45 3.97
N ASP A 39 10.43 -27.78 4.01
CA ASP A 39 9.77 -28.42 2.87
C ASP A 39 9.80 -27.50 1.64
N TYR A 40 9.89 -28.12 0.46
CA TYR A 40 9.84 -27.39 -0.78
C TYR A 40 8.45 -26.75 -0.98
N ALA A 41 8.43 -25.45 -1.21
CA ALA A 41 7.22 -24.72 -1.55
C ALA A 41 7.42 -23.84 -2.79
N MET A 42 6.45 -23.83 -3.68
CA MET A 42 6.49 -23.07 -4.92
C MET A 42 5.16 -22.36 -5.17
N THR A 43 5.23 -21.11 -5.64
CA THR A 43 4.10 -20.41 -6.24
C THR A 43 4.36 -20.20 -7.72
N ILE A 44 3.34 -20.38 -8.54
CA ILE A 44 3.40 -20.14 -9.99
C ILE A 44 2.73 -18.82 -10.31
N GLY A 45 3.46 -17.90 -10.93
CA GLY A 45 2.95 -16.58 -11.35
C GLY A 45 4.08 -15.59 -11.61
N PHE A 46 3.70 -14.46 -12.22
CA PHE A 46 4.63 -13.36 -12.46
C PHE A 46 4.61 -12.39 -11.27
N PRO A 47 5.78 -11.87 -10.83
CA PRO A 47 5.80 -10.79 -9.84
C PRO A 47 5.15 -9.53 -10.45
N GLY A 48 4.44 -8.76 -9.63
CA GLY A 48 3.79 -7.51 -10.06
C GLY A 48 4.80 -6.44 -10.48
N SER A 49 5.96 -6.38 -9.80
CA SER A 49 7.07 -5.50 -10.13
C SER A 49 8.38 -6.07 -9.60
N THR A 50 9.49 -5.71 -10.26
CA THR A 50 10.84 -6.09 -9.85
C THR A 50 11.78 -4.92 -10.10
N ASP A 51 12.43 -4.44 -9.05
CA ASP A 51 13.45 -3.38 -9.12
C ASP A 51 14.85 -4.02 -9.24
N ARG A 52 15.17 -4.52 -10.42
CA ARG A 52 16.39 -5.32 -10.67
C ARG A 52 17.68 -4.51 -10.62
N TYR A 53 17.62 -3.24 -11.02
CA TYR A 53 18.79 -2.38 -11.24
C TYR A 53 18.98 -1.30 -10.18
N LEU A 54 18.35 -1.42 -9.02
CA LEU A 54 18.63 -0.50 -7.92
C LEU A 54 20.09 -0.61 -7.46
N CYS A 55 20.72 0.54 -7.23
CA CYS A 55 22.01 0.64 -6.55
C CYS A 55 21.85 0.45 -5.02
N SER A 56 22.97 0.38 -4.29
CA SER A 56 22.97 0.18 -2.84
C SER A 56 22.16 1.26 -2.10
N TRP A 57 22.30 2.53 -2.48
CA TRP A 57 21.54 3.65 -1.92
C TRP A 57 20.03 3.53 -2.22
N GLY A 58 19.66 3.06 -3.42
CA GLY A 58 18.25 2.81 -3.77
C GLY A 58 17.64 1.67 -2.96
N VAL A 59 18.37 0.61 -2.69
CA VAL A 59 17.94 -0.48 -1.78
C VAL A 59 17.79 0.05 -0.36
N GLN A 60 18.75 0.85 0.12
CA GLN A 60 18.68 1.48 1.44
C GLN A 60 17.44 2.36 1.58
N GLN A 61 17.18 3.24 0.60
CA GLN A 61 15.99 4.10 0.58
C GLN A 61 14.69 3.28 0.55
N ARG A 62 14.65 2.17 -0.18
CA ARG A 62 13.49 1.25 -0.18
C ARG A 62 13.21 0.70 1.22
N ILE A 63 14.23 0.29 1.95
CA ILE A 63 14.11 -0.23 3.31
C ILE A 63 13.66 0.86 4.27
N GLU A 64 14.40 1.97 4.31
CA GLU A 64 14.26 2.99 5.36
C GLU A 64 13.09 3.95 5.11
N ASP A 65 12.94 4.42 3.86
CA ASP A 65 12.06 5.53 3.56
C ASP A 65 10.72 5.10 2.93
N SER A 66 10.64 3.84 2.49
CA SER A 66 9.40 3.29 1.94
C SER A 66 8.81 2.16 2.79
N ASN A 67 9.59 1.10 3.05
CA ASN A 67 9.04 -0.08 3.72
C ASN A 67 8.82 0.15 5.21
N LYS A 68 9.77 0.75 5.96
CA LYS A 68 9.62 0.99 7.41
C LYS A 68 8.42 1.89 7.73
N PRO A 69 8.24 3.07 7.10
CA PRO A 69 7.04 3.88 7.31
C PRO A 69 5.75 3.14 6.98
N ARG A 70 5.71 2.39 5.88
CA ARG A 70 4.54 1.57 5.51
C ARG A 70 4.22 0.50 6.55
N ILE A 71 5.24 -0.19 7.04
CA ILE A 71 5.08 -1.22 8.08
C ILE A 71 4.47 -0.61 9.34
N GLU A 72 4.98 0.54 9.78
CA GLU A 72 4.51 1.22 10.97
C GLU A 72 3.06 1.70 10.82
N VAL A 73 2.76 2.49 9.79
CA VAL A 73 1.43 3.08 9.58
C VAL A 73 0.37 2.00 9.37
N ARG A 74 0.65 1.01 8.50
CA ARG A 74 -0.29 -0.09 8.26
C ARG A 74 -0.44 -1.00 9.46
N GLY A 75 0.61 -1.19 10.25
CA GLY A 75 0.55 -1.96 11.48
C GLY A 75 -0.46 -1.37 12.47
N ILE A 76 -0.41 -0.06 12.70
CA ILE A 76 -1.35 0.67 13.55
C ILE A 76 -2.79 0.52 13.03
N LYS A 77 -3.01 0.80 11.75
CA LYS A 77 -4.34 0.69 11.15
C LYS A 77 -4.92 -0.72 11.24
N GLN A 78 -4.11 -1.72 10.93
CA GLN A 78 -4.55 -3.13 10.94
C GLN A 78 -4.83 -3.65 12.35
N ALA A 79 -4.14 -3.15 13.37
CA ALA A 79 -4.47 -3.48 14.75
C ALA A 79 -5.89 -2.98 15.09
N ILE A 80 -6.20 -1.71 14.78
CA ILE A 80 -7.55 -1.14 14.98
C ILE A 80 -8.62 -1.92 14.22
N TRP A 81 -8.38 -2.25 12.96
CA TRP A 81 -9.32 -3.02 12.15
C TRP A 81 -9.51 -4.44 12.68
N LYS A 82 -8.43 -5.11 13.06
CA LYS A 82 -8.46 -6.48 13.56
C LYS A 82 -9.28 -6.59 14.84
N ASP A 83 -9.08 -5.67 15.78
CA ASP A 83 -9.82 -5.65 17.05
C ASP A 83 -11.34 -5.48 16.79
N ALA A 84 -11.72 -4.57 15.89
CA ALA A 84 -13.11 -4.38 15.51
C ALA A 84 -13.71 -5.59 14.80
N MET A 85 -12.95 -6.23 13.90
CA MET A 85 -13.36 -7.45 13.20
C MET A 85 -13.52 -8.65 14.13
N LEU A 86 -12.75 -8.73 15.21
CA LEU A 86 -12.88 -9.75 16.23
C LEU A 86 -14.10 -9.53 17.15
N ALA A 87 -14.48 -8.27 17.33
CA ALA A 87 -15.62 -7.90 18.17
C ALA A 87 -16.97 -7.99 17.45
N SER A 88 -17.01 -7.99 16.10
CA SER A 88 -18.26 -7.96 15.32
C SER A 88 -18.10 -8.70 13.99
N ASP A 89 -18.97 -9.68 13.75
CA ASP A 89 -19.06 -10.38 12.48
C ASP A 89 -19.50 -9.46 11.33
N GLU A 90 -20.36 -8.49 11.59
CA GLU A 90 -20.77 -7.49 10.60
C GLU A 90 -19.55 -6.66 10.14
N VAL A 91 -18.76 -6.15 11.07
CA VAL A 91 -17.53 -5.42 10.77
C VAL A 91 -16.53 -6.33 10.05
N ARG A 92 -16.42 -7.59 10.46
CA ARG A 92 -15.55 -8.57 9.81
C ARG A 92 -15.91 -8.77 8.34
N ILE A 93 -17.18 -8.86 8.01
CA ILE A 93 -17.65 -9.00 6.63
C ILE A 93 -17.30 -7.76 5.80
N LYS A 94 -17.57 -6.55 6.32
CA LYS A 94 -17.29 -5.28 5.66
C LYS A 94 -15.79 -5.06 5.43
N TYR A 95 -14.93 -5.46 6.38
CA TYR A 95 -13.51 -5.11 6.38
C TYR A 95 -12.57 -6.23 5.96
N ALA A 96 -13.01 -7.48 5.82
CA ALA A 96 -12.15 -8.62 5.47
C ALA A 96 -11.33 -8.38 4.20
N SER A 97 -11.96 -7.91 3.12
CA SER A 97 -11.27 -7.62 1.85
C SER A 97 -10.30 -6.43 1.98
N LYS A 98 -10.73 -5.36 2.65
CA LYS A 98 -9.90 -4.16 2.91
C LYS A 98 -8.68 -4.51 3.75
N TYR A 99 -8.88 -5.32 4.79
CA TYR A 99 -7.80 -5.83 5.65
C TYR A 99 -6.83 -6.71 4.87
N ALA A 100 -7.33 -7.64 4.06
CA ALA A 100 -6.49 -8.51 3.23
C ALA A 100 -5.63 -7.70 2.26
N GLY A 101 -6.21 -6.71 1.56
CA GLY A 101 -5.48 -5.82 0.67
C GLY A 101 -4.39 -5.02 1.39
N SER A 102 -4.71 -4.41 2.55
CA SER A 102 -3.73 -3.68 3.35
C SER A 102 -2.62 -4.61 3.86
N SER A 103 -2.98 -5.81 4.35
CA SER A 103 -2.08 -6.82 4.89
C SER A 103 -1.10 -7.36 3.84
N ASN A 104 -1.53 -7.49 2.58
CA ASN A 104 -0.66 -7.91 1.48
C ASN A 104 0.56 -6.99 1.36
N TYR A 105 0.36 -5.68 1.24
CA TYR A 105 1.46 -4.71 1.15
C TYR A 105 2.29 -4.64 2.44
N TRP A 106 1.65 -4.77 3.60
CA TRP A 106 2.32 -4.77 4.89
C TRP A 106 3.27 -5.95 5.05
N LYS A 107 2.77 -7.16 4.79
CA LYS A 107 3.58 -8.40 4.83
C LYS A 107 4.66 -8.41 3.76
N ASN A 108 4.36 -7.91 2.55
CA ASN A 108 5.37 -7.76 1.50
C ASN A 108 6.53 -6.86 1.96
N SER A 109 6.24 -5.70 2.58
CA SER A 109 7.28 -4.81 3.08
C SER A 109 8.13 -5.44 4.19
N ILE A 110 7.50 -6.17 5.13
CA ILE A 110 8.21 -6.91 6.18
C ILE A 110 9.10 -8.00 5.57
N GLY A 111 8.53 -8.82 4.68
CA GLY A 111 9.25 -9.92 4.03
C GLY A 111 10.39 -9.42 3.15
N MET A 112 10.18 -8.32 2.42
CA MET A 112 11.20 -7.68 1.61
C MET A 112 12.38 -7.22 2.48
N ASN A 113 12.13 -6.48 3.57
CA ASN A 113 13.20 -6.02 4.46
C ASN A 113 13.99 -7.19 5.05
N LYS A 114 13.30 -8.25 5.48
CA LYS A 114 13.93 -9.48 5.98
C LYS A 114 14.76 -10.16 4.90
N GLY A 115 14.22 -10.30 3.69
CA GLY A 115 14.92 -10.91 2.56
C GLY A 115 16.15 -10.13 2.13
N LEU A 116 16.04 -8.80 1.99
CA LEU A 116 17.15 -7.92 1.62
C LEU A 116 18.29 -7.99 2.65
N ALA A 117 17.96 -8.04 3.94
CA ALA A 117 18.94 -8.17 5.01
C ALA A 117 19.61 -9.56 5.01
N ASN A 118 18.84 -10.64 4.97
CA ASN A 118 19.35 -12.01 5.00
C ASN A 118 20.27 -12.34 3.80
N LEU A 119 19.91 -11.80 2.63
CA LEU A 119 20.68 -11.99 1.40
C LEU A 119 21.82 -10.97 1.24
N LYS A 120 22.02 -10.08 2.23
CA LYS A 120 23.05 -9.02 2.21
C LYS A 120 23.08 -8.24 0.90
N VAL A 121 21.88 -7.87 0.42
CA VAL A 121 21.73 -7.26 -0.92
C VAL A 121 22.48 -5.93 -1.03
N ILE A 122 22.48 -5.10 0.02
CA ILE A 122 23.23 -3.84 0.03
C ILE A 122 24.73 -4.10 -0.16
N ASP A 123 25.29 -5.08 0.55
CA ASP A 123 26.74 -5.40 0.45
C ASP A 123 27.09 -5.92 -0.94
N ARG A 124 26.24 -6.75 -1.55
CA ARG A 124 26.45 -7.21 -2.94
C ARG A 124 26.42 -6.03 -3.92
N LYS A 125 25.47 -5.10 -3.75
CA LYS A 125 25.39 -3.90 -4.60
C LYS A 125 26.62 -3.01 -4.44
N ARG A 126 27.14 -2.83 -3.24
CA ARG A 126 28.40 -2.11 -2.99
C ARG A 126 29.60 -2.77 -3.67
N GLN A 127 29.64 -4.10 -3.71
CA GLN A 127 30.68 -4.82 -4.45
C GLN A 127 30.56 -4.61 -5.97
N GLU A 128 29.34 -4.63 -6.53
CA GLU A 128 29.08 -4.32 -7.93
C GLU A 128 29.50 -2.87 -8.27
N GLU A 129 29.19 -1.91 -7.39
CA GLU A 129 29.55 -0.51 -7.51
C GLU A 129 31.08 -0.29 -7.47
N ALA A 130 31.76 -0.98 -6.56
CA ALA A 130 33.23 -0.95 -6.48
C ALA A 130 33.89 -1.56 -7.72
N ALA A 131 33.35 -2.66 -8.23
CA ALA A 131 33.83 -3.26 -9.48
C ALA A 131 33.61 -2.32 -10.69
N PHE A 132 32.44 -1.66 -10.75
CA PHE A 132 32.16 -0.66 -11.78
C PHE A 132 33.13 0.54 -11.68
N ALA A 133 33.36 1.08 -10.48
CA ALA A 133 34.32 2.17 -10.29
C ALA A 133 35.73 1.78 -10.75
N SER A 134 36.18 0.57 -10.43
CA SER A 134 37.47 0.04 -10.86
C SER A 134 37.56 -0.10 -12.39
N TRP A 135 36.48 -0.57 -13.03
CA TRP A 135 36.40 -0.69 -14.48
C TRP A 135 36.41 0.70 -15.17
N VAL A 136 35.73 1.70 -14.60
CA VAL A 136 35.74 3.08 -15.09
C VAL A 136 37.15 3.68 -15.00
N ALA A 137 37.86 3.45 -13.88
CA ALA A 137 39.18 4.03 -13.64
C ALA A 137 40.26 3.54 -14.60
N GLN A 138 40.08 2.41 -15.28
CA GLN A 138 41.05 1.79 -16.18
C GLN A 138 41.11 2.43 -17.59
N ASP A 139 40.17 3.32 -17.95
CA ASP A 139 40.09 3.86 -19.28
C ASP A 139 39.66 5.35 -19.25
N ALA A 140 40.39 6.22 -19.99
CA ALA A 140 40.13 7.66 -19.99
C ALA A 140 38.73 8.02 -20.53
N LYS A 141 38.27 7.35 -21.59
CA LYS A 141 36.92 7.57 -22.16
C LYS A 141 35.83 7.12 -21.23
N ARG A 142 35.98 5.97 -20.54
CA ARG A 142 35.06 5.52 -19.53
C ARG A 142 34.98 6.50 -18.38
N LYS A 143 36.11 7.01 -17.94
CA LYS A 143 36.19 8.01 -16.87
C LYS A 143 35.47 9.31 -17.25
N GLU A 144 35.62 9.77 -18.50
CA GLU A 144 34.94 10.94 -19.04
C GLU A 144 33.41 10.74 -19.04
N VAL A 145 32.91 9.55 -19.46
CA VAL A 145 31.47 9.26 -19.62
C VAL A 145 30.81 8.85 -18.31
N TYR A 146 31.48 8.05 -17.49
CA TYR A 146 30.88 7.38 -16.33
C TYR A 146 31.49 7.77 -14.97
N GLY A 147 32.51 8.61 -14.96
CA GLY A 147 33.30 8.92 -13.76
C GLY A 147 32.48 9.46 -12.59
N ASP A 148 31.40 10.17 -12.88
CA ASP A 148 30.55 10.81 -11.85
C ASP A 148 29.25 10.06 -11.54
N VAL A 149 28.97 8.94 -12.22
CA VAL A 149 27.69 8.23 -12.12
C VAL A 149 27.36 7.81 -10.68
N LEU A 150 28.30 7.20 -9.97
CA LEU A 150 28.06 6.75 -8.60
C LEU A 150 27.83 7.91 -7.63
N ASN A 151 28.58 9.00 -7.77
CA ASN A 151 28.40 10.22 -7.01
C ASN A 151 27.01 10.84 -7.23
N LEU A 152 26.57 10.91 -8.48
CA LEU A 152 25.25 11.44 -8.84
C LEU A 152 24.14 10.58 -8.26
N LEU A 153 24.27 9.25 -8.31
CA LEU A 153 23.32 8.32 -7.70
C LEU A 153 23.27 8.48 -6.18
N GLU A 154 24.41 8.47 -5.51
CA GLU A 154 24.49 8.68 -4.06
C GLU A 154 23.82 10.00 -3.65
N LYS A 155 24.22 11.10 -4.30
CA LYS A 155 23.66 12.43 -4.04
C LYS A 155 22.15 12.48 -4.27
N GLY A 156 21.67 11.88 -5.37
CA GLY A 156 20.25 11.83 -5.70
C GLY A 156 19.42 11.10 -4.64
N TYR A 157 19.85 9.91 -4.23
CA TYR A 157 19.16 9.15 -3.21
C TYR A 157 19.26 9.80 -1.82
N THR A 158 20.43 10.29 -1.44
CA THR A 158 20.65 10.92 -0.12
C THR A 158 19.83 12.20 0.02
N SER A 159 19.86 13.08 -1.00
CA SER A 159 19.12 14.33 -0.96
C SER A 159 17.60 14.18 -1.01
N SER A 160 17.10 13.07 -1.57
CA SER A 160 15.66 12.79 -1.66
C SER A 160 15.13 11.94 -0.51
N SER A 161 15.98 11.37 0.34
CA SER A 161 15.62 10.40 1.38
C SER A 161 14.56 10.94 2.34
N GLU A 162 14.81 12.11 2.91
CA GLU A 162 13.88 12.75 3.86
C GLU A 162 12.50 13.00 3.23
N TYR A 163 12.47 13.60 2.03
CA TYR A 163 11.23 13.85 1.31
C TYR A 163 10.49 12.55 0.97
N LYS A 164 11.21 11.50 0.60
CA LYS A 164 10.64 10.18 0.33
C LYS A 164 9.99 9.59 1.56
N LYS A 165 10.65 9.67 2.70
CA LYS A 165 10.15 9.20 3.98
C LYS A 165 8.89 9.95 4.41
N ILE A 166 8.92 11.29 4.37
CA ILE A 166 7.78 12.16 4.66
C ILE A 166 6.59 11.81 3.74
N SER A 167 6.84 11.78 2.43
CA SER A 167 5.82 11.45 1.43
C SER A 167 5.20 10.07 1.68
N THR A 168 5.99 9.09 2.14
CA THR A 168 5.49 7.76 2.47
C THR A 168 4.58 7.80 3.70
N TYR A 169 4.97 8.50 4.77
CA TYR A 169 4.11 8.65 5.95
C TYR A 169 2.78 9.33 5.60
N LEU A 170 2.83 10.45 4.89
CA LEU A 170 1.63 11.19 4.48
C LEU A 170 0.73 10.34 3.54
N GLY A 171 1.34 9.66 2.58
CA GLY A 171 0.62 8.80 1.64
C GLY A 171 -0.04 7.60 2.32
N GLU A 172 0.67 6.90 3.19
CA GLU A 172 0.13 5.73 3.90
C GLU A 172 -0.91 6.13 4.96
N ALA A 173 -0.73 7.27 5.65
CA ALA A 173 -1.65 7.71 6.68
C ALA A 173 -2.93 8.35 6.11
N PHE A 174 -2.83 9.19 5.08
CA PHE A 174 -3.98 9.93 4.57
C PHE A 174 -4.55 9.35 3.27
N LEU A 175 -3.71 8.96 2.31
CA LEU A 175 -4.22 8.43 1.03
C LEU A 175 -4.60 6.95 1.12
N SER A 176 -4.01 6.21 2.02
CA SER A 176 -4.27 4.78 2.26
C SER A 176 -4.76 4.48 3.68
N GLY A 177 -4.90 5.49 4.53
CA GLY A 177 -5.30 5.39 5.93
C GLY A 177 -6.80 5.43 6.12
N ALA A 178 -7.31 6.55 6.66
CA ALA A 178 -8.73 6.74 6.89
C ALA A 178 -9.53 6.79 5.58
N GLU A 179 -10.65 6.08 5.54
CA GLU A 179 -11.45 5.94 4.33
C GLU A 179 -12.18 7.23 3.96
N ILE A 180 -12.58 8.03 4.97
CA ILE A 180 -13.24 9.32 4.74
C ILE A 180 -12.37 10.29 3.91
N VAL A 181 -11.04 10.21 4.05
CA VAL A 181 -10.10 11.02 3.24
C VAL A 181 -10.13 10.58 1.78
N LYS A 182 -10.32 9.27 1.51
CA LYS A 182 -10.49 8.78 0.14
C LYS A 182 -11.79 9.29 -0.48
N LEU A 183 -12.87 9.28 0.29
CA LEU A 183 -14.15 9.84 -0.15
C LEU A 183 -14.02 11.33 -0.49
N ALA A 184 -13.41 12.11 0.38
CA ALA A 184 -13.18 13.54 0.13
C ALA A 184 -12.37 13.79 -1.15
N ARG A 185 -11.30 12.99 -1.37
CA ARG A 185 -10.51 13.07 -2.61
C ARG A 185 -11.30 12.69 -3.85
N MET A 186 -12.12 11.65 -3.76
CA MET A 186 -12.96 11.22 -4.87
C MET A 186 -13.92 12.35 -5.27
N ILE A 187 -14.58 12.97 -4.30
CA ILE A 187 -15.47 14.13 -4.55
C ILE A 187 -14.67 15.28 -5.17
N GLN A 188 -13.49 15.59 -4.62
CA GLN A 188 -12.62 16.66 -5.14
C GLN A 188 -12.10 16.38 -6.56
N SER A 189 -11.97 15.12 -6.97
CA SER A 189 -11.46 14.72 -8.29
C SER A 189 -12.51 14.81 -9.41
N VAL A 190 -13.76 15.12 -9.09
CA VAL A 190 -14.81 15.27 -10.10
C VAL A 190 -14.49 16.47 -10.99
N ASP A 191 -14.37 16.21 -12.28
CA ASP A 191 -14.15 17.28 -13.27
C ASP A 191 -15.45 18.03 -13.57
N VAL A 192 -15.70 19.06 -12.77
CA VAL A 192 -16.89 19.94 -12.91
C VAL A 192 -16.88 20.69 -14.24
N LYS A 193 -15.73 20.82 -14.93
CA LYS A 193 -15.63 21.59 -16.17
C LYS A 193 -15.88 20.77 -17.43
N GLY A 194 -15.62 19.46 -17.36
CA GLY A 194 -15.73 18.55 -18.51
C GLY A 194 -17.00 17.72 -18.54
N SER A 195 -17.82 17.72 -17.46
CA SER A 195 -18.99 16.87 -17.31
C SER A 195 -20.26 17.70 -17.14
N THR A 196 -21.38 17.14 -17.59
CA THR A 196 -22.70 17.75 -17.32
C THR A 196 -23.09 17.60 -15.84
N PRO A 197 -23.96 18.46 -15.29
CA PRO A 197 -24.47 18.29 -13.92
C PRO A 197 -25.06 16.89 -13.66
N GLU A 198 -25.80 16.33 -14.63
CA GLU A 198 -26.38 15.00 -14.53
C GLU A 198 -25.32 13.89 -14.44
N GLU A 199 -24.27 13.97 -15.26
CA GLU A 199 -23.14 13.01 -15.20
C GLU A 199 -22.42 13.09 -13.85
N ILE A 200 -22.25 14.28 -13.30
CA ILE A 200 -21.65 14.50 -11.99
C ILE A 200 -22.51 13.87 -10.89
N ASP A 201 -23.82 14.12 -10.91
CA ASP A 201 -24.77 13.61 -9.93
C ASP A 201 -24.81 12.08 -9.95
N ILE A 202 -24.90 11.45 -11.13
CA ILE A 202 -24.87 10.00 -11.28
C ILE A 202 -23.55 9.42 -10.74
N PHE A 203 -22.41 10.01 -11.13
CA PHE A 203 -21.10 9.58 -10.67
C PHE A 203 -20.98 9.66 -9.13
N LEU A 204 -21.39 10.78 -8.55
CA LEU A 204 -21.34 10.98 -7.10
C LEU A 204 -22.28 10.01 -6.37
N GLU A 205 -23.52 9.86 -6.86
CA GLU A 205 -24.51 9.00 -6.23
C GLU A 205 -24.03 7.53 -6.20
N ASP A 206 -23.57 6.99 -7.30
CA ASP A 206 -23.11 5.61 -7.41
C ASP A 206 -21.88 5.35 -6.55
N ASN A 207 -20.90 6.26 -6.59
CA ASN A 207 -19.67 6.13 -5.79
C ASN A 207 -19.91 6.32 -4.30
N ILE A 208 -20.77 7.26 -3.91
CA ILE A 208 -21.12 7.48 -2.51
C ILE A 208 -21.90 6.27 -1.96
N LYS A 209 -22.89 5.76 -2.69
CA LYS A 209 -23.62 4.54 -2.31
C LYS A 209 -22.68 3.34 -2.15
N SER A 210 -21.77 3.16 -3.12
CA SER A 210 -20.78 2.08 -3.08
C SER A 210 -19.84 2.22 -1.88
N PHE A 211 -19.40 3.43 -1.57
CA PHE A 211 -18.53 3.71 -0.44
C PHE A 211 -19.20 3.33 0.89
N PHE A 212 -20.42 3.79 1.12
CA PHE A 212 -21.13 3.58 2.39
C PHE A 212 -21.62 2.15 2.58
N LYS A 213 -21.69 1.33 1.53
CA LYS A 213 -22.11 -0.07 1.62
C LYS A 213 -21.28 -0.90 2.62
N ASP A 214 -19.95 -0.71 2.59
CA ASP A 214 -19.00 -1.45 3.41
C ASP A 214 -18.18 -0.51 4.31
N TYR A 215 -18.81 0.57 4.78
CA TYR A 215 -18.18 1.60 5.61
C TYR A 215 -18.62 1.51 7.07
N ASP A 216 -17.71 1.78 7.98
CA ASP A 216 -17.97 1.95 9.40
C ASP A 216 -17.33 3.24 9.90
N ALA A 217 -18.19 4.26 10.12
CA ALA A 217 -17.74 5.59 10.56
C ALA A 217 -17.08 5.57 11.93
N SER A 218 -17.52 4.71 12.85
CA SER A 218 -16.97 4.61 14.20
C SER A 218 -15.55 4.06 14.18
N LEU A 219 -15.31 3.08 13.31
CA LEU A 219 -14.01 2.47 13.09
C LEU A 219 -13.06 3.42 12.37
N ASP A 220 -13.54 4.06 11.30
CA ASP A 220 -12.72 4.99 10.51
C ASP A 220 -12.33 6.25 11.29
N ARG A 221 -13.19 6.72 12.21
CA ARG A 221 -12.85 7.78 13.17
C ARG A 221 -11.62 7.43 14.01
N LYS A 222 -11.55 6.21 14.54
CA LYS A 222 -10.38 5.73 15.29
C LYS A 222 -9.12 5.68 14.42
N VAL A 223 -9.29 5.22 13.18
CA VAL A 223 -8.19 5.20 12.21
C VAL A 223 -7.70 6.61 11.91
N LEU A 224 -8.60 7.57 11.66
CA LEU A 224 -8.21 8.98 11.39
C LEU A 224 -7.38 9.56 12.55
N ALA A 225 -7.85 9.42 13.78
CA ALA A 225 -7.13 9.92 14.95
C ALA A 225 -5.73 9.29 15.08
N ALA A 226 -5.61 7.97 14.91
CA ALA A 226 -4.34 7.26 14.96
C ALA A 226 -3.40 7.66 13.83
N MET A 227 -3.91 7.86 12.61
CA MET A 227 -3.13 8.30 11.45
C MET A 227 -2.60 9.72 11.64
N MET A 228 -3.40 10.62 12.19
CA MET A 228 -2.93 11.96 12.52
C MET A 228 -1.84 11.95 13.59
N LYS A 229 -2.00 11.12 14.61
CA LYS A 229 -1.00 11.00 15.67
C LYS A 229 0.35 10.54 15.14
N ILE A 230 0.39 9.44 14.39
CA ILE A 230 1.66 8.91 13.87
C ILE A 230 2.36 9.89 12.91
N VAL A 231 1.62 10.62 12.09
CA VAL A 231 2.20 11.66 11.22
C VAL A 231 2.80 12.79 12.05
N LYS A 232 2.11 13.25 13.10
CA LYS A 232 2.66 14.28 14.01
C LYS A 232 3.97 13.85 14.66
N GLU A 233 4.09 12.58 14.99
CA GLU A 233 5.28 12.00 15.65
C GLU A 233 6.46 11.75 14.72
N ARG A 234 6.20 11.56 13.41
CA ARG A 234 7.19 11.08 12.44
C ARG A 234 7.58 12.09 11.38
N VAL A 235 6.75 13.09 11.14
CA VAL A 235 6.97 14.11 10.11
C VAL A 235 7.43 15.40 10.77
N PRO A 236 8.52 16.03 10.28
CA PRO A 236 9.00 17.31 10.79
C PRO A 236 7.91 18.38 10.78
N ALA A 237 7.94 19.28 11.74
CA ALA A 237 6.86 20.25 11.96
C ALA A 237 6.61 21.16 10.75
N GLU A 238 7.64 21.53 10.05
CA GLU A 238 7.61 22.35 8.82
C GLU A 238 6.97 21.66 7.63
N ASN A 239 6.93 20.31 7.65
CA ASN A 239 6.34 19.49 6.58
C ASN A 239 4.93 18.97 6.92
N LEU A 240 4.41 19.31 8.10
CA LEU A 240 3.06 18.93 8.50
C LEU A 240 2.01 19.70 7.69
N PRO A 241 0.94 19.04 7.21
CA PRO A 241 -0.21 19.72 6.61
C PRO A 241 -0.81 20.78 7.54
N ASP A 242 -1.35 21.85 6.98
CA ASP A 242 -1.92 22.98 7.74
C ASP A 242 -3.05 22.60 8.72
N ILE A 243 -3.70 21.47 8.48
CA ILE A 243 -4.71 20.94 9.38
C ILE A 243 -4.19 20.76 10.82
N TYR A 244 -2.90 20.45 10.99
CA TYR A 244 -2.29 20.30 12.30
C TYR A 244 -2.29 21.59 13.11
N LYS A 245 -2.10 22.75 12.45
CA LYS A 245 -2.24 24.08 13.09
C LYS A 245 -3.67 24.30 13.60
N THR A 246 -4.65 23.82 12.84
CA THR A 246 -6.07 23.89 13.24
C THR A 246 -6.36 22.99 14.43
N VAL A 247 -5.82 21.76 14.42
CA VAL A 247 -5.99 20.82 15.55
C VAL A 247 -5.31 21.34 16.80
N ASP A 248 -4.08 21.83 16.69
CA ASP A 248 -3.37 22.42 17.83
C ASP A 248 -4.13 23.62 18.42
N LYS A 249 -4.67 24.52 17.59
CA LYS A 249 -5.40 25.73 18.03
C LYS A 249 -6.77 25.43 18.60
N LYS A 250 -7.61 24.60 17.91
CA LYS A 250 -9.00 24.36 18.31
C LYS A 250 -9.19 23.22 19.27
N TYR A 251 -8.37 22.17 19.14
CA TYR A 251 -8.54 20.92 19.88
C TYR A 251 -7.39 20.66 20.84
N LYS A 252 -6.42 21.59 20.98
CA LYS A 252 -5.24 21.47 21.86
C LYS A 252 -4.42 20.21 21.59
N GLY A 253 -4.31 19.80 20.33
CA GLY A 253 -3.59 18.60 19.90
C GLY A 253 -4.36 17.29 20.14
N ASP A 254 -5.62 17.33 20.54
CA ASP A 254 -6.47 16.16 20.77
C ASP A 254 -7.07 15.67 19.44
N TYR A 255 -6.41 14.67 18.84
CA TYR A 255 -6.82 14.08 17.56
C TYR A 255 -8.12 13.28 17.65
N GLU A 256 -8.45 12.72 18.82
CA GLU A 256 -9.70 11.99 19.04
C GLU A 256 -10.88 12.96 18.99
N LYS A 257 -10.75 14.11 19.66
CA LYS A 257 -11.77 15.18 19.60
C LYS A 257 -11.94 15.74 18.19
N TYR A 258 -10.82 15.97 17.49
CA TYR A 258 -10.87 16.43 16.12
C TYR A 258 -11.61 15.42 15.22
N ALA A 259 -11.20 14.15 15.27
CA ALA A 259 -11.87 13.11 14.52
C ALA A 259 -13.35 13.00 14.87
N ALA A 260 -13.72 13.07 16.15
CA ALA A 260 -15.11 13.06 16.57
C ALA A 260 -15.92 14.24 16.00
N ASP A 261 -15.31 15.42 15.87
CA ASP A 261 -16.00 16.60 15.27
C ASP A 261 -16.14 16.48 13.75
N VAL A 262 -15.15 15.93 13.06
CA VAL A 262 -15.23 15.61 11.63
C VAL A 262 -16.40 14.66 11.35
N PHE A 263 -16.47 13.56 12.08
CA PHE A 263 -17.49 12.51 11.87
C PHE A 263 -18.90 12.87 12.40
N LYS A 264 -19.08 13.99 13.09
CA LYS A 264 -20.41 14.54 13.42
C LYS A 264 -21.04 15.29 12.27
N LYS A 265 -20.22 15.74 11.30
CA LYS A 265 -20.65 16.57 10.17
C LYS A 265 -20.72 15.76 8.87
N THR A 266 -20.37 14.50 8.92
CA THR A 266 -20.41 13.55 7.83
C THR A 266 -21.57 12.58 8.00
#